data_5e906e17467bdfd849e762799220eae3
#
_entry.id   5e906e17467bdfd849e762799220eae3
#
_cell.length_a   1.000
_cell.length_b   1.000
_cell.length_c   1.000
_cell.angle_alpha   90.00
_cell.angle_beta   90.00
_cell.angle_gamma   90.00
#
_symmetry.space_group_name_H-M   'P 1'
#
loop_
_entity.id
_entity.type
_entity.pdbx_description
1 polymer ?
#
loop_
_entity_poly.entity_id
_entity_poly.type
_entity_poly.pdbx_seq_one_letter_code
_entity_poly.pdbx_strand_id
1 'polypeptide(L)'
;MKKLIAAAGVAAALGSMVALASPANAATNPYTAKDACGSGYHELDHHSISGAVIYLMYDGANNCVATIKTANIGRKTHTQAILEVRTNPQGFYTDDDNYAYYAAIAEPGAGHCIKWGGMTDDIWESPVWDHCG
;
A
#
# COMPACT_ATOMS: atom_id res chain seq x y z
N MET A 1 -17.94 33.24 59.25
CA MET A 1 -17.66 32.82 58.82
C MET A 1 -17.47 32.12 57.81
N LYS A 2 -17.38 31.94 57.17
CA LYS A 2 -17.21 31.31 56.49
C LYS A 2 -16.86 30.93 55.48
N LYS A 3 -16.73 30.69 54.91
CA LYS A 3 -16.41 30.25 54.13
C LYS A 3 -16.15 29.90 53.14
N LEU A 4 -15.94 29.68 52.63
CA LEU A 4 -15.71 29.36 51.78
C LEU A 4 -15.32 28.90 50.90
N ILE A 5 -15.23 28.65 50.44
CA ILE A 5 -14.91 28.34 49.65
C ILE A 5 -14.64 27.70 48.71
N ALA A 6 -14.33 27.41 48.30
CA ALA A 6 -14.01 26.77 47.68
C ALA A 6 -14.04 26.52 46.48
N ALA A 7 -14.38 26.32 46.00
CA ALA A 7 -14.60 26.27 44.82
C ALA A 7 -13.62 26.01 43.90
N ALA A 8 -13.07 26.40 43.77
CA ALA A 8 -12.08 26.30 43.04
C ALA A 8 -11.85 25.15 42.33
N GLY A 9 -11.17 24.62 42.45
CA GLY A 9 -10.76 23.52 41.91
C GLY A 9 -11.26 23.06 40.69
N VAL A 10 -12.09 23.11 40.44
CA VAL A 10 -12.62 22.74 39.39
C VAL A 10 -12.01 22.77 38.16
N ALA A 11 -11.95 23.74 37.76
CA ALA A 11 -11.48 23.94 36.52
C ALA A 11 -10.44 23.05 36.07
N ALA A 12 -9.50 23.00 36.63
CA ALA A 12 -8.48 22.19 36.26
C ALA A 12 -8.84 21.06 35.40
N ALA A 13 -9.57 20.34 35.85
CA ALA A 13 -9.91 19.16 35.21
C ALA A 13 -9.96 19.29 33.77
N LEU A 14 -10.57 20.17 33.35
CA LEU A 14 -10.69 20.29 32.08
C LEU A 14 -9.59 20.22 31.25
N GLY A 15 -8.81 21.04 31.42
CA GLY A 15 -7.76 21.14 30.51
C GLY A 15 -7.22 19.83 30.21
N SER A 16 -7.13 19.07 31.10
CA SER A 16 -6.50 17.87 30.90
C SER A 16 -7.04 17.14 29.77
N MET A 17 -8.21 17.10 29.67
CA MET A 17 -8.74 16.31 28.76
C MET A 17 -8.20 16.54 27.50
N VAL A 18 -8.09 17.58 27.16
CA VAL A 18 -7.59 17.91 25.99
C VAL A 18 -6.41 17.15 25.65
N ALA A 19 -5.57 17.20 26.41
CA ALA A 19 -4.31 16.62 26.19
C ALA A 19 -4.51 15.32 25.58
N LEU A 20 -5.53 14.76 25.87
CA LEU A 20 -5.70 13.51 25.46
C LEU A 20 -5.79 13.39 24.08
N ALA A 21 -6.00 14.36 23.51
CA ALA A 21 -6.11 14.27 22.15
C ALA A 21 -4.87 13.62 21.65
N SER A 22 -4.70 12.45 21.87
CA SER A 22 -3.57 11.81 21.29
C SER A 22 -3.76 11.83 19.80
N PRO A 23 -2.72 11.87 19.04
CA PRO A 23 -2.80 11.88 17.60
C PRO A 23 -3.44 10.58 17.19
N ALA A 24 -4.34 10.67 16.27
CA ALA A 24 -4.96 9.48 15.76
C ALA A 24 -3.90 8.66 15.07
N ASN A 25 -3.83 7.41 15.33
CA ASN A 25 -2.89 6.56 14.65
C ASN A 25 -3.37 6.38 13.24
N ALA A 26 -2.46 6.45 12.29
CA ALA A 26 -2.78 6.20 10.91
C ALA A 26 -3.23 4.74 10.80
N ALA A 27 -4.23 4.50 9.99
CA ALA A 27 -4.69 3.14 9.77
C ALA A 27 -3.57 2.35 9.10
N THR A 28 -3.39 1.12 9.51
CA THR A 28 -2.41 0.23 8.94
C THR A 28 -3.12 -0.72 7.99
N ASN A 29 -2.50 -0.98 6.85
CA ASN A 29 -3.05 -1.93 5.91
C ASN A 29 -2.86 -3.34 6.48
N PRO A 30 -3.92 -4.12 6.66
CA PRO A 30 -3.80 -5.46 7.21
C PRO A 30 -3.26 -6.47 6.20
N TYR A 31 -3.12 -6.09 4.94
CA TYR A 31 -2.65 -6.99 3.90
C TYR A 31 -1.22 -6.66 3.48
N THR A 32 -0.41 -7.71 3.28
CA THR A 32 0.94 -7.59 2.76
C THR A 32 0.96 -7.94 1.28
N ALA A 33 2.07 -7.73 0.60
CA ALA A 33 2.22 -8.14 -0.78
C ALA A 33 2.09 -9.66 -0.92
N LYS A 34 2.51 -10.40 0.11
CA LYS A 34 2.39 -11.85 0.09
C LYS A 34 0.94 -12.28 0.23
N ASP A 35 0.15 -11.54 0.97
CA ASP A 35 -1.27 -11.82 1.06
C ASP A 35 -1.95 -11.54 -0.28
N ALA A 36 -1.52 -10.49 -0.96
CA ALA A 36 -2.12 -10.10 -2.23
C ALA A 36 -1.72 -11.03 -3.37
N CYS A 37 -0.49 -11.50 -3.40
CA CYS A 37 0.02 -12.35 -4.48
C CYS A 37 -0.13 -13.84 -4.20
N GLY A 38 0.06 -14.24 -2.96
CA GLY A 38 -0.01 -15.64 -2.56
C GLY A 38 1.19 -16.07 -1.75
N SER A 39 1.02 -17.12 -0.95
CA SER A 39 2.05 -17.54 0.01
C SER A 39 3.32 -18.08 -0.65
N GLY A 40 3.25 -18.51 -1.89
CA GLY A 40 4.42 -19.02 -2.60
C GLY A 40 5.30 -17.94 -3.18
N TYR A 41 4.88 -16.69 -3.10
CA TYR A 41 5.62 -15.58 -3.68
C TYR A 41 6.60 -15.00 -2.67
N HIS A 42 7.75 -14.52 -3.16
CA HIS A 42 8.70 -13.76 -2.37
C HIS A 42 9.02 -12.46 -3.08
N GLU A 43 9.43 -11.47 -2.33
CA GLU A 43 9.71 -10.15 -2.86
C GLU A 43 11.03 -10.12 -3.63
N LEU A 44 11.02 -9.52 -4.82
CA LEU A 44 12.22 -9.23 -5.59
C LEU A 44 12.61 -7.77 -5.44
N ASP A 45 11.66 -6.87 -5.36
CA ASP A 45 11.91 -5.44 -5.34
C ASP A 45 10.67 -4.69 -4.86
N HIS A 46 10.82 -3.42 -4.51
CA HIS A 46 9.68 -2.57 -4.21
C HIS A 46 10.00 -1.10 -4.48
N HIS A 47 8.97 -0.31 -4.66
CA HIS A 47 9.10 1.13 -4.89
C HIS A 47 7.94 1.87 -4.22
N SER A 48 8.27 2.91 -3.44
CA SER A 48 7.25 3.70 -2.76
C SER A 48 6.77 4.83 -3.65
N ILE A 49 5.48 5.03 -3.68
CA ILE A 49 4.86 6.17 -4.35
C ILE A 49 3.96 6.88 -3.33
N SER A 50 3.41 8.02 -3.71
CA SER A 50 2.44 8.68 -2.85
C SER A 50 1.22 7.80 -2.69
N GLY A 51 0.95 7.38 -1.48
CA GLY A 51 -0.23 6.59 -1.15
C GLY A 51 -0.11 5.09 -1.24
N ALA A 52 1.03 4.55 -1.65
CA ALA A 52 1.21 3.10 -1.73
C ALA A 52 2.68 2.69 -1.81
N VAL A 53 2.93 1.41 -1.60
CA VAL A 53 4.21 0.78 -1.95
C VAL A 53 3.89 -0.28 -2.99
N ILE A 54 4.62 -0.28 -4.09
CA ILE A 54 4.47 -1.24 -5.18
C ILE A 54 5.51 -2.32 -4.96
N TYR A 55 5.09 -3.57 -4.92
CA TYR A 55 5.98 -4.71 -4.72
C TYR A 55 6.03 -5.57 -5.97
N LEU A 56 7.23 -5.99 -6.35
CA LEU A 56 7.42 -7.01 -7.36
C LEU A 56 7.71 -8.32 -6.66
N MET A 57 6.89 -9.32 -6.92
CA MET A 57 6.95 -10.63 -6.28
C MET A 57 7.15 -11.72 -7.32
N TYR A 58 7.69 -12.86 -6.91
CA TYR A 58 7.98 -13.99 -7.81
C TYR A 58 7.78 -15.31 -7.07
N ASP A 59 7.25 -16.31 -7.74
CA ASP A 59 7.06 -17.64 -7.16
C ASP A 59 7.88 -18.74 -7.84
N GLY A 60 8.74 -18.37 -8.78
CA GLY A 60 9.53 -19.33 -9.56
C GLY A 60 9.00 -19.50 -10.98
N ALA A 61 7.80 -19.10 -11.25
CA ALA A 61 7.17 -19.21 -12.57
C ALA A 61 6.44 -17.94 -12.96
N ASN A 62 5.79 -17.32 -11.99
CA ASN A 62 4.98 -16.12 -12.22
C ASN A 62 5.56 -14.93 -11.50
N ASN A 63 5.44 -13.76 -12.12
CA ASN A 63 5.65 -12.50 -11.44
C ASN A 63 4.30 -11.98 -10.97
N CYS A 64 4.30 -11.31 -9.85
CA CYS A 64 3.11 -10.64 -9.34
C CYS A 64 3.50 -9.23 -8.93
N VAL A 65 2.68 -8.25 -9.29
CA VAL A 65 2.86 -6.88 -8.84
C VAL A 65 1.72 -6.57 -7.91
N ALA A 66 2.04 -6.11 -6.71
CA ALA A 66 1.04 -5.73 -5.72
C ALA A 66 1.25 -4.28 -5.31
N THR A 67 0.25 -3.46 -5.54
CA THR A 67 0.23 -2.06 -5.10
C THR A 67 -0.52 -2.01 -3.78
N ILE A 68 0.21 -1.96 -2.68
CA ILE A 68 -0.32 -2.01 -1.32
C ILE A 68 -0.53 -0.58 -0.82
N LYS A 69 -1.76 -0.22 -0.52
CA LYS A 69 -2.07 1.14 -0.12
C LYS A 69 -1.49 1.48 1.24
N THR A 70 -0.97 2.68 1.36
CA THR A 70 -0.49 3.25 2.63
C THR A 70 -1.32 4.46 3.06
N ALA A 71 -2.27 4.87 2.23
CA ALA A 71 -3.19 5.96 2.53
C ALA A 71 -4.60 5.55 2.11
N ASN A 72 -5.61 6.19 2.67
CA ASN A 72 -7.00 5.87 2.42
C ASN A 72 -7.31 4.39 2.66
N ILE A 73 -6.68 3.82 3.66
CA ILE A 73 -6.84 2.41 4.02
C ILE A 73 -8.30 2.14 4.41
N GLY A 74 -8.88 1.14 3.78
CA GLY A 74 -10.27 0.77 4.04
C GLY A 74 -11.28 1.56 3.21
N ARG A 75 -10.84 2.55 2.45
CA ARG A 75 -11.73 3.34 1.60
C ARG A 75 -11.38 3.04 0.13
N LYS A 76 -12.38 2.76 -0.68
CA LYS A 76 -12.15 2.44 -2.07
C LYS A 76 -11.70 3.68 -2.83
N THR A 77 -10.49 3.64 -3.32
CA THR A 77 -9.91 4.70 -4.15
C THR A 77 -9.16 4.04 -5.30
N HIS A 78 -8.95 4.79 -6.36
CA HIS A 78 -8.31 4.27 -7.57
C HIS A 78 -6.94 3.71 -7.24
N THR A 79 -6.71 2.46 -7.58
CA THR A 79 -5.48 1.74 -7.30
C THR A 79 -5.19 0.81 -8.47
N GLN A 80 -3.97 0.83 -8.96
CA GLN A 80 -3.60 0.02 -10.12
C GLN A 80 -2.30 -0.74 -9.87
N ALA A 81 -2.23 -1.97 -10.35
CA ALA A 81 -1.00 -2.74 -10.45
C ALA A 81 -0.73 -2.98 -11.93
N ILE A 82 0.52 -2.85 -12.35
CA ILE A 82 0.93 -2.96 -13.76
C ILE A 82 2.05 -3.99 -13.86
N LEU A 83 1.93 -4.90 -14.81
CA LEU A 83 2.97 -5.87 -15.13
C LEU A 83 3.11 -5.98 -16.64
N GLU A 84 4.31 -5.74 -17.16
CA GLU A 84 4.62 -5.97 -18.55
C GLU A 84 5.64 -7.11 -18.64
N VAL A 85 5.42 -8.02 -19.55
CA VAL A 85 6.31 -9.15 -19.76
C VAL A 85 6.82 -9.08 -21.19
N ARG A 86 8.15 -9.15 -21.36
CA ARG A 86 8.76 -8.96 -22.67
C ARG A 86 8.72 -10.24 -23.46
N THR A 87 7.54 -10.58 -23.91
CA THR A 87 7.27 -11.72 -24.78
C THR A 87 7.01 -11.22 -26.21
N ASN A 88 6.71 -12.10 -27.13
CA ASN A 88 6.37 -11.74 -28.50
C ASN A 88 5.04 -12.44 -28.88
N PRO A 89 3.95 -11.68 -28.90
CA PRO A 89 3.83 -10.24 -28.65
C PRO A 89 4.02 -9.92 -27.16
N GLN A 90 4.38 -8.67 -26.90
CA GLN A 90 4.61 -8.22 -25.55
C GLN A 90 3.32 -8.25 -24.72
N GLY A 91 3.41 -8.78 -23.52
CA GLY A 91 2.29 -8.80 -22.59
C GLY A 91 2.21 -7.51 -21.79
N PHE A 92 1.01 -6.97 -21.67
CA PHE A 92 0.74 -5.81 -20.81
C PHE A 92 -0.50 -6.15 -19.99
N TYR A 93 -0.32 -6.26 -18.69
CA TYR A 93 -1.37 -6.70 -17.79
C TYR A 93 -1.57 -5.68 -16.67
N THR A 94 -2.81 -5.41 -16.33
CA THR A 94 -3.13 -4.48 -15.26
C THR A 94 -4.30 -4.99 -14.42
N ASP A 95 -4.30 -4.61 -13.16
CA ASP A 95 -5.45 -4.67 -12.30
C ASP A 95 -5.74 -3.24 -11.91
N ASP A 96 -6.84 -2.67 -12.40
CA ASP A 96 -7.13 -1.25 -12.30
C ASP A 96 -8.59 -1.04 -11.89
N ASP A 97 -8.81 -0.65 -10.67
CA ASP A 97 -10.15 -0.41 -10.14
C ASP A 97 -10.05 0.41 -8.85
N ASN A 98 -11.19 0.62 -8.21
CA ASN A 98 -11.23 1.26 -6.92
C ASN A 98 -11.14 0.18 -5.84
N TYR A 99 -10.05 0.20 -5.09
CA TYR A 99 -9.78 -0.79 -4.05
C TYR A 99 -9.61 -0.15 -2.68
N ALA A 100 -10.01 -0.88 -1.66
CA ALA A 100 -9.87 -0.43 -0.28
C ALA A 100 -8.46 -0.68 0.26
N TYR A 101 -7.78 -1.70 -0.21
CA TYR A 101 -6.51 -2.13 0.38
C TYR A 101 -5.37 -2.33 -0.61
N TYR A 102 -5.61 -2.93 -1.76
CA TYR A 102 -4.57 -3.19 -2.74
C TYR A 102 -5.11 -3.57 -4.11
N ALA A 103 -4.26 -3.45 -5.13
CA ALA A 103 -4.45 -4.03 -6.45
C ALA A 103 -3.31 -5.02 -6.68
N ALA A 104 -3.55 -6.09 -7.40
CA ALA A 104 -2.50 -7.07 -7.70
C ALA A 104 -2.78 -7.80 -9.01
N ILE A 105 -1.71 -8.08 -9.76
CA ILE A 105 -1.78 -8.78 -11.03
C ILE A 105 -0.62 -9.76 -11.12
N ALA A 106 -0.89 -10.99 -11.48
CA ALA A 106 0.14 -12.03 -11.61
C ALA A 106 0.03 -12.71 -12.96
N GLU A 107 1.19 -12.90 -13.60
CA GLU A 107 1.27 -13.53 -14.91
C GLU A 107 2.60 -14.28 -15.03
N PRO A 108 2.69 -15.30 -15.90
CA PRO A 108 3.93 -16.02 -16.14
C PRO A 108 5.00 -15.08 -16.68
N GLY A 109 6.14 -15.03 -16.01
CA GLY A 109 7.25 -14.17 -16.39
C GLY A 109 8.61 -14.83 -16.33
N ALA A 110 8.67 -16.09 -15.95
CA ALA A 110 9.95 -16.79 -15.84
C ALA A 110 10.70 -16.79 -17.16
N GLY A 111 11.98 -16.43 -17.13
CA GLY A 111 12.81 -16.39 -18.33
C GLY A 111 12.60 -15.17 -19.22
N HIS A 112 11.80 -14.22 -18.79
CA HIS A 112 11.56 -13.00 -19.56
C HIS A 112 11.88 -11.78 -18.72
N CYS A 113 12.29 -10.71 -19.38
CA CYS A 113 12.46 -9.42 -18.70
C CYS A 113 11.09 -8.82 -18.45
N ILE A 114 10.96 -8.06 -17.40
CA ILE A 114 9.68 -7.43 -17.06
C ILE A 114 9.84 -5.96 -16.75
N LYS A 115 8.74 -5.25 -16.83
CA LYS A 115 8.55 -3.93 -16.21
C LYS A 115 7.37 -4.06 -15.27
N TRP A 116 7.40 -3.30 -14.21
CA TRP A 116 6.40 -3.39 -13.16
C TRP A 116 6.11 -2.01 -12.57
N GLY A 117 4.92 -1.81 -12.11
CA GLY A 117 4.54 -0.51 -11.58
C GLY A 117 3.15 -0.51 -10.96
N GLY A 118 2.70 0.66 -10.63
CA GLY A 118 1.39 0.85 -10.02
C GLY A 118 1.01 2.31 -9.91
N MET A 119 -0.20 2.55 -9.44
CA MET A 119 -0.74 3.88 -9.30
C MET A 119 -1.72 3.97 -8.14
N THR A 120 -1.66 5.11 -7.48
CA THR A 120 -2.72 5.60 -6.59
C THR A 120 -2.92 7.08 -6.95
N ASP A 121 -2.45 8.02 -6.13
CA ASP A 121 -2.45 9.44 -6.48
C ASP A 121 -1.32 9.75 -7.46
N ASP A 122 -0.34 8.90 -7.53
CA ASP A 122 0.86 9.01 -8.32
C ASP A 122 1.04 7.71 -9.10
N ILE A 123 1.71 7.77 -10.22
CA ILE A 123 1.98 6.60 -11.05
C ILE A 123 3.48 6.41 -11.18
N TRP A 124 3.91 5.17 -11.11
CA TRP A 124 5.29 4.81 -11.35
C TRP A 124 5.36 3.47 -12.06
N GLU A 125 6.29 3.35 -12.99
CA GLU A 125 6.63 2.09 -13.62
C GLU A 125 8.15 2.04 -13.75
N SER A 126 8.72 0.84 -13.61
CA SER A 126 10.17 0.68 -13.74
C SER A 126 10.62 1.17 -15.11
N PRO A 127 11.67 1.98 -15.16
CA PRO A 127 12.07 2.63 -16.42
C PRO A 127 12.74 1.70 -17.43
N VAL A 128 13.20 0.56 -17.00
CA VAL A 128 13.92 -0.37 -17.86
C VAL A 128 13.36 -1.77 -17.73
N TRP A 129 13.60 -2.58 -18.73
CA TRP A 129 13.35 -4.01 -18.67
C TRP A 129 14.39 -4.64 -17.75
N ASP A 130 13.96 -5.44 -16.79
CA ASP A 130 14.83 -6.02 -15.78
C ASP A 130 14.26 -7.34 -15.28
N HIS A 131 14.93 -7.96 -14.33
CA HIS A 131 14.52 -9.24 -13.75
C HIS A 131 14.27 -10.29 -14.83
N CYS A 132 15.23 -10.44 -15.73
CA CYS A 132 15.10 -11.26 -16.93
C CYS A 132 15.27 -12.77 -16.72
N GLY A 133 15.65 -13.19 -15.57
CA GLY A 133 15.91 -14.57 -15.33
C GLY A 133 15.42 -15.05 -14.02
#